data_6f6d9d9a32047957834bfa7ad89bc762
#
_entry.id   6f6d9d9a32047957834bfa7ad89bc762
#
_cell.length_a   1.000
_cell.length_b   1.000
_cell.length_c   1.000
_cell.angle_alpha   90.00
_cell.angle_beta   90.00
_cell.angle_gamma   90.00
#
_symmetry.space_group_name_H-M   'P 1'
#
loop_
_entity.id
_entity.type
_entity.pdbx_description
1 polymer ?
#
loop_
_entity_poly.entity_id
_entity_poly.type
_entity_poly.pdbx_seq_one_letter_code
_entity_poly.pdbx_strand_id
1 'polypeptide(L)'
;MEQAMQVSVGNCDLDEYKQFYLATFRAIRHMLPNAEIFDTGYVALPGNTELEELLEFSVEHNCLPDLLSFQCFFCDYSAFVGASVDINNTSEEVYPISENPDILSKELSQIQALLDRMHLSIPLAITVSSPGMWGRAPGNDTCFVAASIVKNALENRHRLSVFSGGGLTDYPETLLPTNTMYRGGSGLITYNGVPKAAYFSLILLSRLKGLVIAEGSGYFLTRSESGSEFYLLLYHYCPYNLARHRTTALTPEEEQNYDRYYEFDDKGAKSVHVYLRGLPQAPIHLETHSVTREHGSSYDVWQKMGAPIHPDQNLLNYLEYRSVPDITTETATPSPDGDLTLSFLLEPHE
;
A
#
# COMPACT_ATOMS: atom_id res chain seq x y z
N MET A 1 -18.96 12.82 1.59
CA MET A 1 -18.90 12.27 2.94
C MET A 1 -20.00 11.23 3.17
N GLU A 2 -21.26 11.57 3.04
CA GLU A 2 -22.39 10.61 3.05
C GLU A 2 -22.21 9.41 2.11
N GLN A 3 -21.58 9.60 0.93
CA GLN A 3 -21.39 8.51 -0.03
C GLN A 3 -20.39 7.43 0.40
N ALA A 4 -19.38 7.72 1.20
CA ALA A 4 -18.40 6.71 1.64
C ALA A 4 -19.01 5.78 2.72
N MET A 5 -19.85 6.30 3.60
CA MET A 5 -20.63 5.47 4.53
C MET A 5 -21.77 4.71 3.83
N GLN A 6 -22.39 5.31 2.81
CA GLN A 6 -23.43 4.69 2.01
C GLN A 6 -22.99 3.41 1.26
N VAL A 7 -21.71 3.29 0.94
CA VAL A 7 -21.17 2.10 0.24
C VAL A 7 -20.99 0.91 1.18
N SER A 8 -20.73 1.12 2.47
CA SER A 8 -20.44 0.03 3.41
C SER A 8 -21.66 -0.56 4.13
N VAL A 9 -22.72 0.22 4.33
CA VAL A 9 -23.90 -0.22 5.11
C VAL A 9 -25.24 0.09 4.42
N GLY A 10 -25.22 0.49 3.14
CA GLY A 10 -26.41 1.00 2.45
C GLY A 10 -26.65 2.47 2.80
N ASN A 11 -27.82 2.99 2.45
CA ASN A 11 -28.20 4.40 2.71
C ASN A 11 -28.63 4.62 4.17
N CYS A 12 -27.79 4.29 5.15
CA CYS A 12 -28.08 4.59 6.55
C CYS A 12 -27.32 5.84 7.01
N ASP A 13 -27.97 6.63 7.87
CA ASP A 13 -27.30 7.74 8.54
C ASP A 13 -26.42 7.25 9.71
N LEU A 14 -25.66 8.15 10.32
CA LEU A 14 -24.75 7.81 11.42
C LEU A 14 -25.48 7.22 12.63
N ASP A 15 -26.70 7.67 12.91
CA ASP A 15 -27.46 7.19 14.07
C ASP A 15 -28.01 5.78 13.82
N GLU A 16 -28.49 5.49 12.63
CA GLU A 16 -28.86 4.13 12.22
C GLU A 16 -27.64 3.20 12.27
N TYR A 17 -26.48 3.68 11.79
CA TYR A 17 -25.23 2.94 11.86
C TYR A 17 -24.83 2.61 13.31
N LYS A 18 -24.87 3.59 14.23
CA LYS A 18 -24.56 3.41 15.65
C LYS A 18 -25.45 2.30 16.28
N GLN A 19 -26.75 2.29 15.96
CA GLN A 19 -27.68 1.27 16.46
C GLN A 19 -27.37 -0.12 15.89
N PHE A 20 -27.07 -0.19 14.59
CA PHE A 20 -26.67 -1.44 13.93
C PHE A 20 -25.35 -2.00 14.54
N TYR A 21 -24.36 -1.13 14.71
CA TYR A 21 -23.09 -1.49 15.33
C TYR A 21 -23.28 -2.04 16.74
N LEU A 22 -24.06 -1.32 17.58
CA LEU A 22 -24.35 -1.75 18.96
C LEU A 22 -25.05 -3.10 19.04
N ALA A 23 -26.05 -3.33 18.16
CA ALA A 23 -26.77 -4.59 18.12
C ALA A 23 -25.83 -5.74 17.69
N THR A 24 -25.01 -5.51 16.68
CA THR A 24 -24.03 -6.46 16.16
C THR A 24 -22.97 -6.78 17.20
N PHE A 25 -22.40 -5.76 17.84
CA PHE A 25 -21.40 -5.90 18.90
C PHE A 25 -21.93 -6.77 20.04
N ARG A 26 -23.14 -6.49 20.53
CA ARG A 26 -23.77 -7.28 21.61
C ARG A 26 -24.04 -8.71 21.20
N ALA A 27 -24.50 -8.93 19.97
CA ALA A 27 -24.75 -10.28 19.47
C ALA A 27 -23.45 -11.10 19.38
N ILE A 28 -22.38 -10.51 18.84
CA ILE A 28 -21.07 -11.17 18.76
C ILE A 28 -20.54 -11.48 20.16
N ARG A 29 -20.54 -10.51 21.08
CA ARG A 29 -20.07 -10.73 22.47
C ARG A 29 -20.87 -11.77 23.21
N HIS A 30 -22.18 -11.87 22.95
CA HIS A 30 -23.02 -12.90 23.54
C HIS A 30 -22.69 -14.31 23.03
N MET A 31 -22.48 -14.44 21.72
CA MET A 31 -22.23 -15.74 21.08
C MET A 31 -20.76 -16.17 21.16
N LEU A 32 -19.85 -15.23 21.06
CA LEU A 32 -18.40 -15.43 21.00
C LEU A 32 -17.69 -14.41 21.91
N PRO A 33 -17.71 -14.62 23.24
CA PRO A 33 -17.21 -13.64 24.21
C PRO A 33 -15.75 -13.21 24.01
N ASN A 34 -14.92 -14.08 23.41
CA ASN A 34 -13.49 -13.86 23.20
C ASN A 34 -13.15 -13.48 21.74
N ALA A 35 -14.14 -13.23 20.89
CA ALA A 35 -13.87 -12.77 19.53
C ALA A 35 -13.29 -11.35 19.55
N GLU A 36 -12.26 -11.09 18.78
CA GLU A 36 -11.80 -9.73 18.54
C GLU A 36 -12.78 -9.03 17.59
N ILE A 37 -13.32 -7.90 18.02
CA ILE A 37 -14.26 -7.11 17.25
C ILE A 37 -13.51 -5.91 16.69
N PHE A 38 -13.46 -5.87 15.38
CA PHE A 38 -12.98 -4.71 14.65
C PHE A 38 -14.15 -3.75 14.40
N ASP A 39 -13.86 -2.47 14.41
CA ASP A 39 -14.77 -1.49 13.84
C ASP A 39 -14.88 -1.67 12.33
N THR A 40 -15.91 -1.13 11.73
CA THR A 40 -16.38 -1.43 10.36
C THR A 40 -15.57 -0.85 9.22
N GLY A 41 -14.32 -0.51 9.41
CA GLY A 41 -13.49 -0.03 8.31
C GLY A 41 -13.89 1.38 7.85
N TYR A 42 -13.97 2.28 8.77
CA TYR A 42 -14.24 3.69 8.54
C TYR A 42 -13.18 4.32 7.61
N VAL A 43 -13.58 5.20 6.70
CA VAL A 43 -12.61 5.96 5.89
C VAL A 43 -12.10 7.12 6.73
N ALA A 44 -10.81 7.12 7.05
CA ALA A 44 -10.18 8.22 7.78
C ALA A 44 -10.11 9.47 6.87
N LEU A 45 -11.04 10.38 7.06
CA LEU A 45 -11.05 11.66 6.36
C LEU A 45 -10.64 12.79 7.33
N PRO A 46 -9.70 13.65 6.92
CA PRO A 46 -9.30 14.80 7.75
C PRO A 46 -10.49 15.69 8.11
N GLY A 47 -10.60 16.04 9.38
CA GLY A 47 -11.68 16.93 9.88
C GLY A 47 -13.04 16.27 10.03
N ASN A 48 -13.12 14.94 9.96
CA ASN A 48 -14.35 14.21 10.15
C ASN A 48 -14.68 14.08 11.66
N THR A 49 -15.85 14.58 12.05
CA THR A 49 -16.38 14.49 13.42
C THR A 49 -17.10 13.17 13.70
N GLU A 50 -17.47 12.42 12.67
CA GLU A 50 -18.26 11.18 12.82
C GLU A 50 -17.50 10.09 13.58
N LEU A 51 -16.17 9.98 13.40
CA LEU A 51 -15.38 9.04 14.18
C LEU A 51 -15.40 9.39 15.68
N GLU A 52 -15.30 10.69 16.02
CA GLU A 52 -15.39 11.14 17.40
C GLU A 52 -16.77 10.80 18.00
N GLU A 53 -17.84 11.10 17.27
CA GLU A 53 -19.22 10.78 17.69
C GLU A 53 -19.46 9.27 17.83
N LEU A 54 -18.87 8.45 16.95
CA LEU A 54 -18.96 6.98 17.05
C LEU A 54 -18.22 6.46 18.27
N LEU A 55 -17.05 6.99 18.57
CA LEU A 55 -16.27 6.61 19.75
C LEU A 55 -16.96 7.06 21.05
N GLU A 56 -17.53 8.28 21.09
CA GLU A 56 -18.34 8.76 22.22
C GLU A 56 -19.53 7.83 22.50
N PHE A 57 -20.28 7.50 21.44
CA PHE A 57 -21.38 6.53 21.53
C PHE A 57 -20.92 5.17 22.03
N SER A 58 -19.77 4.70 21.54
CA SER A 58 -19.21 3.39 21.92
C SER A 58 -18.76 3.36 23.38
N VAL A 59 -18.23 4.45 23.90
CA VAL A 59 -17.91 4.60 25.33
C VAL A 59 -19.19 4.59 26.17
N GLU A 60 -20.19 5.39 25.79
CA GLU A 60 -21.46 5.49 26.53
C GLU A 60 -22.19 4.14 26.62
N HIS A 61 -22.14 3.35 25.56
CA HIS A 61 -22.87 2.08 25.47
C HIS A 61 -22.03 0.84 25.81
N ASN A 62 -20.76 1.03 26.25
CA ASN A 62 -19.80 -0.04 26.57
C ASN A 62 -19.61 -1.03 25.41
N CYS A 63 -19.43 -0.49 24.19
CA CYS A 63 -19.22 -1.27 22.97
C CYS A 63 -18.01 -0.81 22.17
N LEU A 64 -16.93 -0.39 22.85
CA LEU A 64 -15.67 -0.07 22.19
C LEU A 64 -15.13 -1.30 21.43
N PRO A 65 -14.64 -1.12 20.20
CA PRO A 65 -14.00 -2.22 19.47
C PRO A 65 -12.68 -2.59 20.13
N ASP A 66 -12.23 -3.83 19.91
CA ASP A 66 -10.91 -4.28 20.37
C ASP A 66 -9.80 -3.72 19.47
N LEU A 67 -10.12 -3.45 18.22
CA LEU A 67 -9.27 -2.78 17.24
C LEU A 67 -10.08 -1.73 16.49
N LEU A 68 -9.53 -0.53 16.36
CA LEU A 68 -10.11 0.51 15.50
C LEU A 68 -9.59 0.31 14.09
N SER A 69 -10.45 -0.17 13.20
CA SER A 69 -10.11 -0.42 11.82
C SER A 69 -10.61 0.69 10.90
N PHE A 70 -9.82 1.03 9.88
CA PHE A 70 -10.19 2.04 8.90
C PHE A 70 -9.56 1.76 7.54
N GLN A 71 -10.13 2.40 6.52
CA GLN A 71 -9.56 2.42 5.18
C GLN A 71 -8.73 3.69 5.02
N CYS A 72 -7.57 3.60 4.41
CA CYS A 72 -6.71 4.73 4.12
C CYS A 72 -6.32 4.74 2.66
N PHE A 73 -6.65 5.82 1.99
CA PHE A 73 -6.26 6.07 0.62
C PHE A 73 -5.27 7.24 0.62
N PHE A 74 -4.17 7.10 -0.14
CA PHE A 74 -3.11 8.11 -0.17
C PHE A 74 -3.48 9.29 -1.07
N CYS A 75 -4.69 9.82 -0.88
CA CYS A 75 -5.27 10.90 -1.64
C CYS A 75 -5.21 12.22 -0.87
N ASP A 76 -5.17 13.33 -1.60
CA ASP A 76 -5.37 14.64 -1.00
C ASP A 76 -6.88 14.95 -0.91
N TYR A 77 -7.47 14.61 0.21
CA TYR A 77 -8.89 14.83 0.46
C TYR A 77 -9.29 16.32 0.49
N SER A 78 -8.34 17.23 0.65
CA SER A 78 -8.63 18.68 0.60
C SER A 78 -9.03 19.14 -0.79
N ALA A 79 -8.61 18.43 -1.83
CA ALA A 79 -8.98 18.70 -3.23
C ALA A 79 -10.44 18.32 -3.56
N PHE A 80 -11.10 17.58 -2.67
CA PHE A 80 -12.51 17.15 -2.84
C PHE A 80 -13.54 18.13 -2.33
N VAL A 81 -13.16 19.08 -1.52
CA VAL A 81 -14.08 20.02 -0.89
C VAL A 81 -14.68 20.92 -1.97
N GLY A 82 -15.82 20.53 -2.52
CA GLY A 82 -16.60 21.29 -3.50
C GLY A 82 -16.61 20.77 -4.94
N ALA A 83 -15.92 19.69 -5.27
CA ALA A 83 -16.05 19.06 -6.58
C ALA A 83 -17.29 18.15 -6.60
N SER A 84 -18.22 18.37 -7.53
CA SER A 84 -19.26 17.40 -7.83
C SER A 84 -18.64 16.19 -8.50
N VAL A 85 -18.61 15.07 -7.79
CA VAL A 85 -18.12 13.81 -8.34
C VAL A 85 -19.20 13.24 -9.24
N ASP A 86 -18.99 13.30 -10.55
CA ASP A 86 -19.78 12.51 -11.49
C ASP A 86 -19.21 11.09 -11.53
N ILE A 87 -19.85 10.16 -10.83
CA ILE A 87 -19.49 8.75 -10.81
C ILE A 87 -19.56 8.08 -12.20
N ASN A 88 -20.20 8.73 -13.17
CA ASN A 88 -20.26 8.29 -14.56
C ASN A 88 -19.14 8.92 -15.40
N ASN A 89 -18.38 9.86 -14.82
CA ASN A 89 -17.23 10.43 -15.51
C ASN A 89 -16.10 9.41 -15.48
N THR A 90 -15.78 8.91 -16.64
CA THR A 90 -14.72 7.90 -16.86
C THR A 90 -13.31 8.47 -16.78
N SER A 91 -13.14 9.76 -16.48
CA SER A 91 -11.83 10.37 -16.30
C SER A 91 -11.18 9.82 -15.03
N GLU A 92 -9.94 9.37 -15.17
CA GLU A 92 -9.08 8.79 -14.10
C GLU A 92 -8.77 9.79 -12.97
N GLU A 93 -9.36 10.94 -12.97
CA GLU A 93 -8.95 12.16 -12.31
C GLU A 93 -9.75 12.55 -11.08
N VAL A 94 -10.72 11.75 -10.73
CA VAL A 94 -11.63 12.10 -9.65
C VAL A 94 -10.91 12.15 -8.28
N TYR A 95 -9.69 11.54 -8.17
CA TYR A 95 -9.03 11.36 -6.89
C TYR A 95 -7.51 11.51 -6.98
N PRO A 96 -6.99 12.73 -6.85
CA PRO A 96 -5.56 12.96 -6.92
C PRO A 96 -4.83 12.22 -5.79
N ILE A 97 -3.82 11.44 -6.18
CA ILE A 97 -2.88 10.87 -5.22
C ILE A 97 -2.16 12.04 -4.54
N SER A 98 -1.98 11.97 -3.22
CA SER A 98 -1.31 13.03 -2.47
C SER A 98 0.16 13.17 -2.88
N GLU A 99 0.61 14.40 -3.07
CA GLU A 99 2.05 14.72 -3.20
C GLU A 99 2.81 14.55 -1.88
N ASN A 100 2.09 14.49 -0.75
CA ASN A 100 2.71 14.27 0.54
C ASN A 100 3.09 12.79 0.72
N PRO A 101 4.38 12.42 0.73
CA PRO A 101 4.83 11.04 0.91
C PRO A 101 4.45 10.47 2.28
N ASP A 102 4.14 11.32 3.26
CA ASP A 102 3.85 10.93 4.64
C ASP A 102 2.37 11.09 5.00
N ILE A 103 1.50 11.06 3.99
CA ILE A 103 0.05 11.27 4.19
C ILE A 103 -0.53 10.27 5.19
N LEU A 104 -0.17 8.97 5.10
CA LEU A 104 -0.62 7.96 6.06
C LEU A 104 -0.15 8.27 7.48
N SER A 105 1.12 8.62 7.66
CA SER A 105 1.67 8.97 8.98
C SER A 105 0.97 10.20 9.58
N LYS A 106 0.58 11.15 8.74
CA LYS A 106 -0.20 12.34 9.14
C LYS A 106 -1.61 11.93 9.60
N GLU A 107 -2.30 11.09 8.85
CA GLU A 107 -3.65 10.61 9.20
C GLU A 107 -3.64 9.80 10.49
N LEU A 108 -2.69 8.88 10.64
CA LEU A 108 -2.50 8.13 11.88
C LEU A 108 -2.23 9.05 13.08
N SER A 109 -1.49 10.13 12.89
CA SER A 109 -1.25 11.10 13.96
C SER A 109 -2.51 11.85 14.36
N GLN A 110 -3.41 12.14 13.42
CA GLN A 110 -4.69 12.77 13.71
C GLN A 110 -5.62 11.83 14.50
N ILE A 111 -5.68 10.55 14.11
CA ILE A 111 -6.47 9.53 14.83
C ILE A 111 -5.89 9.32 16.24
N GLN A 112 -4.59 9.21 16.37
CA GLN A 112 -3.96 9.07 17.69
C GLN A 112 -4.24 10.28 18.58
N ALA A 113 -4.16 11.50 18.06
CA ALA A 113 -4.51 12.72 18.81
C ALA A 113 -5.98 12.75 19.25
N LEU A 114 -6.90 12.19 18.45
CA LEU A 114 -8.30 12.03 18.84
C LEU A 114 -8.41 11.03 20.02
N LEU A 115 -7.80 9.86 19.89
CA LEU A 115 -7.83 8.85 20.95
C LEU A 115 -7.22 9.37 22.25
N ASP A 116 -6.10 10.09 22.18
CA ASP A 116 -5.44 10.68 23.35
C ASP A 116 -6.34 11.71 24.03
N ARG A 117 -7.05 12.56 23.26
CA ARG A 117 -8.01 13.56 23.77
C ARG A 117 -9.20 12.89 24.47
N MET A 118 -9.62 11.74 23.98
CA MET A 118 -10.71 10.95 24.57
C MET A 118 -10.22 10.01 25.68
N HIS A 119 -8.92 9.98 25.98
CA HIS A 119 -8.30 9.04 26.93
C HIS A 119 -8.54 7.55 26.58
N LEU A 120 -8.56 7.24 25.28
CA LEU A 120 -8.75 5.89 24.76
C LEU A 120 -7.41 5.30 24.31
N SER A 121 -7.24 4.01 24.56
CA SER A 121 -6.09 3.24 24.07
C SER A 121 -6.60 2.04 23.28
N ILE A 122 -6.82 2.23 22.00
CA ILE A 122 -7.34 1.22 21.08
C ILE A 122 -6.27 0.99 20.01
N PRO A 123 -5.84 -0.25 19.75
CA PRO A 123 -4.93 -0.58 18.66
C PRO A 123 -5.54 -0.18 17.32
N LEU A 124 -4.69 0.24 16.36
CA LEU A 124 -5.13 0.69 15.05
C LEU A 124 -4.89 -0.41 13.99
N ALA A 125 -5.79 -0.53 13.04
CA ALA A 125 -5.69 -1.43 11.90
C ALA A 125 -6.09 -0.74 10.60
N ILE A 126 -5.28 -0.88 9.56
CA ILE A 126 -5.66 -0.52 8.21
C ILE A 126 -6.10 -1.78 7.48
N THR A 127 -7.38 -1.84 7.14
CA THR A 127 -7.99 -2.98 6.46
C THR A 127 -7.96 -2.87 4.95
N VAL A 128 -7.93 -1.65 4.44
CA VAL A 128 -7.77 -1.35 3.01
C VAL A 128 -6.86 -0.14 2.86
N SER A 129 -5.82 -0.25 2.05
CA SER A 129 -5.03 0.89 1.62
C SER A 129 -4.72 0.82 0.14
N SER A 130 -4.74 1.95 -0.53
CA SER A 130 -4.41 2.09 -1.95
C SER A 130 -4.02 3.54 -2.22
N PRO A 131 -3.13 3.80 -3.20
CA PRO A 131 -2.87 5.16 -3.64
C PRO A 131 -4.13 5.91 -4.11
N GLY A 132 -5.08 5.22 -4.72
CA GLY A 132 -6.34 5.79 -5.18
C GLY A 132 -7.55 5.24 -4.42
N MET A 133 -8.53 6.10 -4.15
CA MET A 133 -9.75 5.75 -3.41
C MET A 133 -10.67 4.80 -4.18
N TRP A 134 -10.69 4.90 -5.49
CA TRP A 134 -11.51 4.06 -6.36
C TRP A 134 -10.64 3.08 -7.12
N GLY A 135 -11.17 1.91 -7.40
CA GLY A 135 -10.46 0.79 -8.02
C GLY A 135 -9.88 1.05 -9.41
N ARG A 136 -9.47 2.29 -9.69
CA ARG A 136 -8.90 2.75 -10.95
C ARG A 136 -7.91 3.89 -10.76
N ALA A 137 -6.85 3.62 -10.06
CA ALA A 137 -5.67 4.48 -10.08
C ALA A 137 -4.57 3.77 -10.87
N PRO A 138 -4.26 4.17 -12.10
CA PRO A 138 -3.31 3.44 -12.96
C PRO A 138 -1.95 3.19 -12.32
N GLY A 139 -1.51 4.07 -11.40
CA GLY A 139 -0.36 3.84 -10.55
C GLY A 139 -0.41 2.54 -9.75
N ASN A 140 -1.62 1.98 -9.50
CA ASN A 140 -1.79 0.72 -8.78
C ASN A 140 -1.19 -0.50 -9.50
N ASP A 141 -1.01 -0.42 -10.80
CA ASP A 141 -0.42 -1.50 -11.58
C ASP A 141 1.11 -1.43 -11.66
N THR A 142 1.72 -0.34 -11.17
CA THR A 142 3.14 -0.03 -11.32
C THR A 142 3.97 -0.33 -10.07
N CYS A 143 5.30 -0.25 -10.17
CA CYS A 143 6.22 -0.39 -9.03
C CYS A 143 6.01 0.68 -7.95
N PHE A 144 5.36 1.81 -8.26
CA PHE A 144 5.01 2.83 -7.29
C PHE A 144 4.26 2.27 -6.08
N VAL A 145 3.25 1.41 -6.33
CA VAL A 145 2.48 0.80 -5.23
C VAL A 145 3.33 -0.14 -4.41
N ALA A 146 4.23 -0.90 -5.04
CA ALA A 146 5.14 -1.80 -4.32
C ALA A 146 5.99 -1.01 -3.31
N ALA A 147 6.65 0.06 -3.77
CA ALA A 147 7.45 0.94 -2.90
C ALA A 147 6.59 1.66 -1.84
N SER A 148 5.36 2.07 -2.21
CA SER A 148 4.40 2.69 -1.30
C SER A 148 3.98 1.76 -0.16
N ILE A 149 3.67 0.50 -0.45
CA ILE A 149 3.34 -0.52 0.54
C ILE A 149 4.50 -0.72 1.51
N VAL A 150 5.71 -0.92 0.99
CA VAL A 150 6.92 -1.13 1.81
C VAL A 150 7.16 0.06 2.74
N LYS A 151 7.19 1.28 2.17
CA LYS A 151 7.38 2.51 2.95
C LYS A 151 6.35 2.62 4.06
N ASN A 152 5.08 2.56 3.72
CA ASN A 152 4.01 2.81 4.69
C ASN A 152 3.91 1.71 5.75
N ALA A 153 4.13 0.46 5.39
CA ALA A 153 4.16 -0.65 6.34
C ALA A 153 5.32 -0.51 7.35
N LEU A 154 6.53 -0.23 6.87
CA LEU A 154 7.71 -0.16 7.73
C LEU A 154 7.73 1.10 8.61
N GLU A 155 7.44 2.26 8.04
CA GLU A 155 7.48 3.53 8.78
C GLU A 155 6.37 3.65 9.83
N ASN A 156 5.25 2.95 9.65
CA ASN A 156 4.12 2.98 10.59
C ASN A 156 3.92 1.68 11.40
N ARG A 157 4.85 0.72 11.31
CA ARG A 157 4.76 -0.59 11.97
C ARG A 157 4.53 -0.53 13.50
N HIS A 158 5.01 0.52 14.16
CA HIS A 158 4.83 0.72 15.60
C HIS A 158 3.47 1.28 15.98
N ARG A 159 2.72 1.79 15.01
CA ARG A 159 1.41 2.42 15.20
C ARG A 159 0.27 1.49 14.83
N LEU A 160 0.54 0.50 13.99
CA LEU A 160 -0.46 -0.37 13.39
C LEU A 160 -0.29 -1.80 13.87
N SER A 161 -1.38 -2.40 14.31
CA SER A 161 -1.45 -3.84 14.58
C SER A 161 -1.67 -4.64 13.29
N VAL A 162 -2.36 -4.04 12.32
CA VAL A 162 -2.63 -4.63 11.01
C VAL A 162 -2.44 -3.57 9.93
N PHE A 163 -1.78 -3.95 8.84
CA PHE A 163 -1.68 -3.15 7.62
C PHE A 163 -1.99 -4.03 6.40
N SER A 164 -3.05 -3.67 5.67
CA SER A 164 -3.42 -4.31 4.40
C SER A 164 -3.11 -3.40 3.23
N GLY A 165 -2.24 -3.87 2.33
CA GLY A 165 -1.76 -3.13 1.16
C GLY A 165 -2.59 -3.36 -0.11
N GLY A 166 -3.91 -3.47 0.00
CA GLY A 166 -4.81 -3.69 -1.14
C GLY A 166 -5.64 -4.95 -1.04
N GLY A 167 -6.45 -5.22 -2.06
CA GLY A 167 -7.21 -6.46 -2.20
C GLY A 167 -6.36 -7.60 -2.74
N LEU A 168 -6.84 -8.85 -2.61
CA LEU A 168 -6.12 -10.00 -3.18
C LEU A 168 -6.08 -9.95 -4.72
N THR A 169 -7.22 -9.67 -5.33
CA THR A 169 -7.36 -9.58 -6.79
C THR A 169 -8.05 -8.29 -7.20
N ASP A 170 -7.83 -7.88 -8.43
CA ASP A 170 -8.65 -6.84 -9.04
C ASP A 170 -10.10 -7.32 -9.14
N TYR A 171 -11.03 -6.45 -8.77
CA TYR A 171 -12.46 -6.76 -8.87
C TYR A 171 -12.94 -6.58 -10.31
N PRO A 172 -13.62 -7.60 -10.89
CA PRO A 172 -14.18 -7.48 -12.23
C PRO A 172 -15.34 -6.47 -12.31
N GLU A 173 -16.02 -6.26 -11.19
CA GLU A 173 -17.22 -5.43 -11.10
C GLU A 173 -16.91 -3.94 -10.90
N THR A 174 -15.65 -3.55 -10.88
CA THR A 174 -15.35 -2.12 -10.79
C THR A 174 -16.07 -1.37 -11.91
N LEU A 175 -16.81 -0.37 -11.49
CA LEU A 175 -17.92 0.37 -12.10
C LEU A 175 -17.82 0.73 -13.59
N LEU A 176 -16.71 0.48 -14.26
CA LEU A 176 -16.52 0.80 -15.66
C LEU A 176 -15.83 -0.35 -16.40
N PRO A 177 -16.45 -0.87 -17.46
CA PRO A 177 -15.82 -1.86 -18.30
C PRO A 177 -14.57 -1.25 -18.96
N THR A 178 -13.41 -1.86 -18.74
CA THR A 178 -12.21 -1.56 -19.52
C THR A 178 -11.88 -2.75 -20.39
N ASN A 179 -11.34 -2.45 -21.55
CA ASN A 179 -10.87 -3.48 -22.48
C ASN A 179 -9.41 -3.89 -22.20
N THR A 180 -8.82 -3.44 -21.09
CA THR A 180 -7.41 -3.69 -20.77
C THR A 180 -7.26 -4.53 -19.51
N MET A 181 -6.22 -5.37 -19.51
CA MET A 181 -5.84 -6.21 -18.38
C MET A 181 -5.38 -5.39 -17.17
N TYR A 182 -4.65 -4.31 -17.41
CA TYR A 182 -4.18 -3.37 -16.40
C TYR A 182 -5.04 -2.11 -16.44
N ARG A 183 -5.80 -1.91 -15.39
CA ARG A 183 -6.80 -0.84 -15.30
C ARG A 183 -6.69 -0.03 -13.99
N GLY A 184 -5.58 -0.20 -13.28
CA GLY A 184 -5.36 0.50 -12.03
C GLY A 184 -6.15 -0.06 -10.85
N GLY A 185 -6.55 -1.32 -10.91
CA GLY A 185 -7.21 -1.99 -9.79
C GLY A 185 -6.29 -2.08 -8.55
N SER A 186 -6.88 -2.05 -7.36
CA SER A 186 -6.15 -2.13 -6.08
C SER A 186 -5.74 -3.55 -5.69
N GLY A 187 -5.99 -4.55 -6.53
CA GLY A 187 -5.61 -5.93 -6.30
C GLY A 187 -4.10 -6.15 -6.40
N LEU A 188 -3.58 -7.09 -5.61
CA LEU A 188 -2.21 -7.58 -5.70
C LEU A 188 -1.98 -8.46 -6.95
N ILE A 189 -3.06 -9.05 -7.44
CA ILE A 189 -3.10 -9.94 -8.61
C ILE A 189 -4.13 -9.35 -9.57
N THR A 190 -3.81 -9.33 -10.86
CA THR A 190 -4.73 -8.88 -11.89
C THR A 190 -5.97 -9.78 -11.95
N TYR A 191 -7.05 -9.29 -12.55
CA TYR A 191 -8.24 -10.09 -12.83
C TYR A 191 -7.92 -11.41 -13.58
N ASN A 192 -6.88 -11.40 -14.40
CA ASN A 192 -6.44 -12.56 -15.16
C ASN A 192 -5.51 -13.52 -14.40
N GLY A 193 -5.26 -13.27 -13.13
CA GLY A 193 -4.43 -14.13 -12.27
C GLY A 193 -2.94 -13.81 -12.29
N VAL A 194 -2.49 -12.74 -12.95
CA VAL A 194 -1.07 -12.37 -13.04
C VAL A 194 -0.68 -11.50 -11.84
N PRO A 195 0.36 -11.87 -11.05
CA PRO A 195 0.85 -11.05 -9.95
C PRO A 195 1.38 -9.69 -10.41
N LYS A 196 1.12 -8.65 -9.61
CA LYS A 196 1.66 -7.31 -9.81
C LYS A 196 2.90 -7.07 -8.93
N ALA A 197 3.61 -5.98 -9.13
CA ALA A 197 4.74 -5.58 -8.29
C ALA A 197 4.38 -5.51 -6.79
N ALA A 198 3.18 -5.03 -6.46
CA ALA A 198 2.64 -4.98 -5.10
C ALA A 198 2.58 -6.35 -4.42
N TYR A 199 2.28 -7.43 -5.14
CA TYR A 199 2.30 -8.78 -4.62
C TYR A 199 3.69 -9.19 -4.13
N PHE A 200 4.71 -8.91 -4.92
CA PHE A 200 6.09 -9.26 -4.58
C PHE A 200 6.64 -8.41 -3.44
N SER A 201 6.23 -7.15 -3.31
CA SER A 201 6.62 -6.33 -2.16
C SER A 201 6.17 -6.92 -0.83
N LEU A 202 4.96 -7.48 -0.77
CA LEU A 202 4.47 -8.19 0.42
C LEU A 202 5.23 -9.49 0.69
N ILE A 203 5.61 -10.24 -0.36
CA ILE A 203 6.48 -11.40 -0.21
C ILE A 203 7.82 -11.00 0.39
N LEU A 204 8.45 -9.92 -0.09
CA LEU A 204 9.71 -9.44 0.44
C LEU A 204 9.58 -8.98 1.90
N LEU A 205 8.52 -8.24 2.24
CA LEU A 205 8.22 -7.87 3.63
C LEU A 205 8.06 -9.10 4.53
N SER A 206 7.41 -10.16 4.05
CA SER A 206 7.20 -11.40 4.81
C SER A 206 8.48 -12.18 5.11
N ARG A 207 9.56 -11.89 4.39
CA ARG A 207 10.89 -12.49 4.60
C ARG A 207 11.69 -11.84 5.72
N LEU A 208 11.32 -10.62 6.13
CA LEU A 208 11.95 -9.95 7.26
C LEU A 208 11.61 -10.71 8.56
N LYS A 209 12.63 -11.26 9.21
CA LYS A 209 12.47 -12.11 10.39
C LYS A 209 13.42 -11.68 11.51
N GLY A 210 13.03 -12.01 12.74
CA GLY A 210 13.86 -11.84 13.92
C GLY A 210 13.86 -10.44 14.48
N LEU A 211 14.99 -9.99 15.00
CA LEU A 211 15.12 -8.74 15.72
C LEU A 211 15.51 -7.59 14.78
N VAL A 212 14.83 -6.47 14.92
CA VAL A 212 15.21 -5.23 14.23
C VAL A 212 16.52 -4.72 14.77
N ILE A 213 17.50 -4.48 13.90
CA ILE A 213 18.82 -3.96 14.24
C ILE A 213 18.92 -2.48 13.90
N ALA A 214 18.42 -2.11 12.72
CA ALA A 214 18.47 -0.74 12.25
C ALA A 214 17.32 -0.48 11.28
N GLU A 215 16.81 0.73 11.28
CA GLU A 215 15.75 1.19 10.41
C GLU A 215 15.87 2.69 10.14
N GLY A 216 15.27 3.12 9.02
CA GLY A 216 15.20 4.52 8.65
C GLY A 216 14.49 4.69 7.32
N SER A 217 14.40 5.92 6.84
CA SER A 217 13.80 6.19 5.55
C SER A 217 14.60 5.51 4.44
N GLY A 218 13.97 4.57 3.75
CA GLY A 218 14.54 3.82 2.64
C GLY A 218 15.26 2.53 3.02
N TYR A 219 15.31 2.13 4.30
CA TYR A 219 15.93 0.86 4.70
C TYR A 219 15.35 0.26 5.97
N PHE A 220 15.45 -1.08 6.06
CA PHE A 220 15.08 -1.85 7.22
C PHE A 220 15.99 -3.07 7.34
N LEU A 221 16.63 -3.25 8.50
CA LEU A 221 17.59 -4.34 8.76
C LEU A 221 17.14 -5.17 9.95
N THR A 222 17.02 -6.46 9.76
CA THR A 222 16.75 -7.42 10.82
C THR A 222 17.82 -8.51 10.88
N ARG A 223 17.88 -9.23 12.00
CA ARG A 223 18.76 -10.37 12.22
C ARG A 223 17.94 -11.53 12.78
N SER A 224 18.14 -12.73 12.24
CA SER A 224 17.53 -13.94 12.79
C SER A 224 17.86 -14.13 14.28
N GLU A 225 17.01 -14.86 15.00
CA GLU A 225 17.27 -15.16 16.43
C GLU A 225 18.58 -15.92 16.66
N SER A 226 18.95 -16.79 15.71
CA SER A 226 20.25 -17.49 15.74
C SER A 226 21.45 -16.56 15.53
N GLY A 227 21.23 -15.37 14.98
CA GLY A 227 22.28 -14.41 14.65
C GLY A 227 23.09 -14.75 13.39
N SER A 228 22.73 -15.81 12.67
CA SER A 228 23.45 -16.28 11.49
C SER A 228 22.99 -15.66 10.18
N GLU A 229 21.80 -15.05 10.17
CA GLU A 229 21.19 -14.47 8.97
C GLU A 229 20.79 -13.02 9.24
N PHE A 230 20.97 -12.20 8.22
CA PHE A 230 20.57 -10.79 8.20
C PHE A 230 19.66 -10.57 7.00
N TYR A 231 18.61 -9.79 7.20
CA TYR A 231 17.66 -9.43 6.17
C TYR A 231 17.66 -7.91 6.03
N LEU A 232 18.20 -7.42 4.93
CA LEU A 232 18.21 -6.00 4.59
C LEU A 232 17.19 -5.76 3.50
N LEU A 233 16.21 -4.91 3.77
CA LEU A 233 15.29 -4.40 2.78
C LEU A 233 15.65 -2.94 2.50
N LEU A 234 15.81 -2.62 1.24
CA LEU A 234 16.02 -1.27 0.72
C LEU A 234 14.86 -0.88 -0.17
N TYR A 235 14.49 0.40 -0.17
CA TYR A 235 13.47 0.91 -1.07
C TYR A 235 13.71 2.36 -1.43
N HIS A 236 13.29 2.76 -2.62
CA HIS A 236 13.35 4.12 -3.11
C HIS A 236 11.97 4.60 -3.53
N TYR A 237 11.23 5.17 -2.59
CA TYR A 237 9.92 5.76 -2.86
C TYR A 237 10.06 7.19 -3.33
N CYS A 238 9.45 7.51 -4.48
CA CYS A 238 9.32 8.87 -5.01
C CYS A 238 7.84 9.27 -5.01
N PRO A 239 7.47 10.46 -4.49
CA PRO A 239 6.09 10.91 -4.49
C PRO A 239 5.60 11.22 -5.90
N TYR A 240 4.30 11.13 -6.11
CA TYR A 240 3.65 11.48 -7.36
C TYR A 240 3.74 12.98 -7.63
N ASN A 241 3.91 13.37 -8.89
CA ASN A 241 3.86 14.76 -9.31
C ASN A 241 2.49 15.10 -9.90
N LEU A 242 1.58 15.64 -9.09
CA LEU A 242 0.25 16.04 -9.53
C LEU A 242 0.22 17.08 -10.65
N ALA A 243 1.21 17.97 -10.70
CA ALA A 243 1.25 19.01 -11.73
C ALA A 243 1.39 18.43 -13.15
N ARG A 244 1.88 17.20 -13.26
CA ARG A 244 2.02 16.45 -14.52
C ARG A 244 0.84 15.52 -14.81
N HIS A 245 0.15 15.08 -13.77
CA HIS A 245 -1.12 14.35 -13.86
C HIS A 245 -2.29 15.30 -14.02
N ARG A 246 -2.27 16.13 -15.06
CA ARG A 246 -3.37 17.05 -15.31
C ARG A 246 -4.59 16.33 -15.83
N THR A 247 -5.66 16.63 -15.22
CA THR A 247 -7.09 16.40 -15.31
C THR A 247 -7.76 16.84 -16.62
N THR A 248 -7.08 17.08 -17.69
CA THR A 248 -7.69 17.37 -18.98
C THR A 248 -7.94 16.09 -19.77
N ALA A 249 -9.03 16.03 -20.48
CA ALA A 249 -9.33 14.94 -21.40
C ALA A 249 -8.07 14.58 -22.21
N LEU A 250 -7.61 13.33 -22.03
CA LEU A 250 -6.42 12.85 -22.71
C LEU A 250 -6.67 12.78 -24.22
N THR A 251 -5.68 13.11 -25.00
CA THR A 251 -5.69 12.76 -26.43
C THR A 251 -5.52 11.25 -26.59
N PRO A 252 -5.97 10.65 -27.71
CA PRO A 252 -5.77 9.21 -27.95
C PRO A 252 -4.31 8.75 -27.88
N GLU A 253 -3.35 9.65 -28.16
CA GLU A 253 -1.92 9.38 -28.06
C GLU A 253 -1.46 9.38 -26.59
N GLU A 254 -1.98 10.29 -25.76
CA GLU A 254 -1.71 10.33 -24.33
C GLU A 254 -2.33 9.14 -23.59
N GLU A 255 -3.52 8.70 -24.02
CA GLU A 255 -4.14 7.47 -23.48
C GLU A 255 -3.30 6.22 -23.73
N GLN A 256 -2.54 6.20 -24.84
CA GLN A 256 -1.65 5.09 -25.19
C GLN A 256 -0.26 5.20 -24.56
N ASN A 257 0.07 6.34 -23.94
CA ASN A 257 1.33 6.51 -23.25
C ASN A 257 1.24 5.97 -21.81
N TYR A 258 1.52 4.70 -21.63
CA TYR A 258 1.50 4.06 -20.31
C TYR A 258 2.66 4.49 -19.40
N ASP A 259 3.73 5.11 -19.92
CA ASP A 259 4.83 5.66 -19.11
C ASP A 259 4.40 6.90 -18.30
N ARG A 260 3.28 7.52 -18.62
CA ARG A 260 2.71 8.65 -17.86
C ARG A 260 2.51 8.33 -16.37
N TYR A 261 2.32 7.07 -16.02
CA TYR A 261 2.15 6.63 -14.64
C TYR A 261 3.44 6.54 -13.84
N TYR A 262 4.59 6.79 -14.49
CA TYR A 262 5.92 6.88 -13.86
C TYR A 262 6.45 8.32 -13.80
N GLU A 263 5.56 9.31 -13.79
CA GLU A 263 5.93 10.71 -13.66
C GLU A 263 6.00 11.13 -12.19
N PHE A 264 7.24 11.26 -11.69
CA PHE A 264 7.55 11.64 -10.31
C PHE A 264 8.46 12.86 -10.29
N ASP A 265 8.50 13.59 -9.17
CA ASP A 265 9.36 14.76 -9.01
C ASP A 265 10.84 14.39 -8.97
N ASP A 266 11.19 13.32 -8.28
CA ASP A 266 12.54 12.78 -8.24
C ASP A 266 12.63 11.50 -9.07
N LYS A 267 13.36 11.57 -10.17
CA LYS A 267 13.60 10.44 -11.08
C LYS A 267 15.04 9.92 -11.00
N GLY A 268 15.86 10.51 -10.12
CA GLY A 268 17.26 10.11 -9.98
C GLY A 268 17.41 8.78 -9.29
N ALA A 269 18.34 7.94 -9.75
CA ALA A 269 18.74 6.75 -9.04
C ALA A 269 19.44 7.12 -7.72
N LYS A 270 19.20 6.34 -6.68
CA LYS A 270 19.75 6.53 -5.33
C LYS A 270 20.86 5.54 -5.04
N SER A 271 22.07 6.04 -4.82
CA SER A 271 23.17 5.20 -4.35
C SER A 271 23.09 4.96 -2.85
N VAL A 272 23.10 3.69 -2.43
CA VAL A 272 23.07 3.27 -1.04
C VAL A 272 24.33 2.48 -0.72
N HIS A 273 25.04 2.88 0.33
CA HIS A 273 26.20 2.17 0.83
C HIS A 273 25.92 1.63 2.23
N VAL A 274 26.09 0.35 2.41
CA VAL A 274 25.88 -0.35 3.69
C VAL A 274 27.22 -0.80 4.23
N TYR A 275 27.60 -0.29 5.39
CA TYR A 275 28.85 -0.61 6.07
C TYR A 275 28.57 -1.59 7.20
N LEU A 276 28.94 -2.85 7.00
CA LEU A 276 28.85 -3.90 8.01
C LEU A 276 30.20 -4.03 8.73
N ARG A 277 30.20 -4.12 10.05
CA ARG A 277 31.41 -4.22 10.88
C ARG A 277 31.35 -5.37 11.85
N GLY A 278 32.53 -5.87 12.23
CA GLY A 278 32.63 -6.95 13.20
C GLY A 278 32.13 -8.29 12.71
N LEU A 279 32.15 -8.50 11.38
CA LEU A 279 31.75 -9.75 10.77
C LEU A 279 32.83 -10.83 10.98
N PRO A 280 32.45 -12.11 11.07
CA PRO A 280 33.40 -13.19 11.13
C PRO A 280 34.24 -13.25 9.82
N GLN A 281 35.49 -13.68 9.95
CA GLN A 281 36.42 -13.86 8.84
C GLN A 281 36.08 -15.13 8.05
N ALA A 282 34.87 -15.18 7.52
CA ALA A 282 34.37 -16.28 6.73
C ALA A 282 33.61 -15.73 5.50
N PRO A 283 33.57 -16.45 4.40
CA PRO A 283 32.75 -16.08 3.27
C PRO A 283 31.28 -15.92 3.66
N ILE A 284 30.68 -14.81 3.25
CA ILE A 284 29.28 -14.48 3.49
C ILE A 284 28.53 -14.68 2.17
N HIS A 285 27.49 -15.47 2.20
CA HIS A 285 26.61 -15.67 1.06
C HIS A 285 25.55 -14.57 1.05
N LEU A 286 25.45 -13.85 -0.06
CA LEU A 286 24.48 -12.79 -0.30
C LEU A 286 23.48 -13.27 -1.35
N GLU A 287 22.18 -13.14 -1.03
CA GLU A 287 21.08 -13.36 -1.96
C GLU A 287 20.28 -12.06 -2.05
N THR A 288 20.20 -11.50 -3.23
CA THR A 288 19.46 -10.24 -3.49
C THR A 288 18.24 -10.53 -4.33
N HIS A 289 17.11 -10.01 -3.89
CA HIS A 289 15.83 -10.05 -4.61
C HIS A 289 15.41 -8.63 -4.95
N SER A 290 15.21 -8.34 -6.24
CA SER A 290 14.87 -7.00 -6.70
C SER A 290 13.52 -6.98 -7.40
N VAL A 291 12.70 -5.99 -7.04
CA VAL A 291 11.47 -5.63 -7.75
C VAL A 291 11.70 -4.29 -8.42
N THR A 292 11.74 -4.32 -9.75
CA THR A 292 12.02 -3.18 -10.61
C THR A 292 11.07 -3.17 -11.79
N ARG A 293 11.13 -2.16 -12.64
CA ARG A 293 10.41 -2.12 -13.92
C ARG A 293 10.85 -3.22 -14.91
N GLU A 294 12.07 -3.75 -14.74
CA GLU A 294 12.60 -4.83 -15.58
C GLU A 294 12.24 -6.21 -15.02
N HIS A 295 12.10 -6.32 -13.70
CA HIS A 295 11.87 -7.55 -12.98
C HIS A 295 10.84 -7.35 -11.86
N GLY A 296 9.88 -8.25 -11.73
CA GLY A 296 8.85 -8.16 -10.70
C GLY A 296 7.66 -7.26 -11.06
N SER A 297 7.66 -6.63 -12.24
CA SER A 297 6.56 -5.79 -12.74
C SER A 297 5.91 -6.40 -13.97
N SER A 298 4.76 -7.02 -13.79
CA SER A 298 3.97 -7.56 -14.90
C SER A 298 3.39 -6.48 -15.80
N TYR A 299 3.11 -5.31 -15.25
CA TYR A 299 2.66 -4.14 -16.00
C TYR A 299 3.70 -3.69 -17.04
N ASP A 300 4.96 -3.54 -16.63
CA ASP A 300 6.03 -3.12 -17.53
C ASP A 300 6.35 -4.19 -18.61
N VAL A 301 6.25 -5.47 -18.27
CA VAL A 301 6.38 -6.56 -19.25
C VAL A 301 5.25 -6.48 -20.28
N TRP A 302 4.00 -6.33 -19.83
CA TRP A 302 2.84 -6.18 -20.70
C TRP A 302 2.95 -4.96 -21.63
N GLN A 303 3.40 -3.83 -21.10
CA GLN A 303 3.65 -2.61 -21.87
C GLN A 303 4.68 -2.83 -22.98
N LYS A 304 5.84 -3.47 -22.65
CA LYS A 304 6.90 -3.82 -23.62
C LYS A 304 6.42 -4.76 -24.73
N MET A 305 5.37 -5.53 -24.48
CA MET A 305 4.73 -6.40 -25.47
C MET A 305 3.72 -5.69 -26.37
N GLY A 306 3.58 -4.37 -26.26
CA GLY A 306 2.62 -3.57 -27.01
C GLY A 306 1.24 -3.51 -26.38
N ALA A 307 1.13 -3.74 -25.09
CA ALA A 307 -0.09 -3.60 -24.30
C ALA A 307 -1.31 -4.35 -24.87
N PRO A 308 -1.23 -5.67 -25.11
CA PRO A 308 -2.31 -6.43 -25.74
C PRO A 308 -3.59 -6.39 -24.90
N ILE A 309 -4.71 -6.05 -25.54
CA ILE A 309 -6.01 -5.84 -24.87
C ILE A 309 -6.63 -7.20 -24.46
N HIS A 310 -6.48 -8.22 -25.27
CA HIS A 310 -7.06 -9.55 -25.05
C HIS A 310 -5.97 -10.64 -25.04
N PRO A 311 -5.23 -10.80 -23.91
CA PRO A 311 -4.21 -11.82 -23.83
C PRO A 311 -4.84 -13.22 -23.85
N ASP A 312 -4.30 -14.11 -24.66
CA ASP A 312 -4.60 -15.53 -24.58
C ASP A 312 -3.84 -16.20 -23.40
N GLN A 313 -4.15 -17.47 -23.14
CA GLN A 313 -3.52 -18.20 -22.02
C GLN A 313 -1.98 -18.29 -22.14
N ASN A 314 -1.44 -18.40 -23.37
CA ASN A 314 0.00 -18.48 -23.56
C ASN A 314 0.67 -17.16 -23.18
N LEU A 315 0.02 -16.05 -23.53
CA LEU A 315 0.48 -14.71 -23.18
C LEU A 315 0.40 -14.46 -21.68
N LEU A 316 -0.68 -14.90 -21.02
CA LEU A 316 -0.81 -14.81 -19.55
C LEU A 316 0.29 -15.61 -18.84
N ASN A 317 0.54 -16.84 -19.27
CA ASN A 317 1.63 -17.68 -18.73
C ASN A 317 3.00 -17.02 -18.95
N TYR A 318 3.20 -16.38 -20.10
CA TYR A 318 4.43 -15.64 -20.37
C TYR A 318 4.60 -14.45 -19.46
N LEU A 319 3.52 -13.64 -19.26
CA LEU A 319 3.52 -12.51 -18.32
C LEU A 319 3.83 -12.96 -16.89
N GLU A 320 3.17 -14.01 -16.42
CA GLU A 320 3.43 -14.57 -15.10
C GLU A 320 4.89 -14.97 -14.91
N TYR A 321 5.44 -15.71 -15.88
CA TYR A 321 6.83 -16.17 -15.84
C TYR A 321 7.85 -15.02 -15.89
N ARG A 322 7.59 -13.98 -16.68
CA ARG A 322 8.49 -12.83 -16.88
C ARG A 322 8.39 -11.77 -15.78
N SER A 323 7.38 -11.83 -14.97
CA SER A 323 7.06 -10.80 -13.97
C SER A 323 7.56 -11.11 -12.57
N VAL A 324 8.45 -12.10 -12.44
CA VAL A 324 9.07 -12.45 -11.16
C VAL A 324 10.21 -11.50 -10.81
N PRO A 325 10.47 -11.26 -9.51
CA PRO A 325 11.66 -10.54 -9.07
C PRO A 325 12.97 -11.15 -9.59
N ASP A 326 13.96 -10.31 -9.83
CA ASP A 326 15.30 -10.80 -10.10
C ASP A 326 15.92 -11.39 -8.84
N ILE A 327 16.68 -12.46 -8.99
CA ILE A 327 17.40 -13.11 -7.89
C ILE A 327 18.85 -13.27 -8.30
N THR A 328 19.73 -12.59 -7.56
CA THR A 328 21.17 -12.70 -7.73
C THR A 328 21.81 -13.26 -6.47
N THR A 329 22.87 -14.03 -6.66
CA THR A 329 23.65 -14.61 -5.55
C THR A 329 25.11 -14.31 -5.73
N GLU A 330 25.76 -13.90 -4.66
CA GLU A 330 27.20 -13.66 -4.64
C GLU A 330 27.81 -14.07 -3.30
N THR A 331 29.12 -14.19 -3.27
CA THR A 331 29.87 -14.46 -2.04
C THR A 331 30.83 -13.31 -1.79
N ALA A 332 30.70 -12.67 -0.63
CA ALA A 332 31.58 -11.60 -0.19
C ALA A 332 32.46 -12.08 0.96
N THR A 333 33.69 -11.61 1.01
CA THR A 333 34.60 -11.89 2.13
C THR A 333 34.90 -10.59 2.85
N PRO A 334 34.62 -10.51 4.17
CA PRO A 334 34.99 -9.35 4.98
C PRO A 334 36.50 -9.10 4.96
N SER A 335 36.87 -7.84 5.16
CA SER A 335 38.27 -7.44 5.35
C SER A 335 38.88 -8.11 6.58
N PRO A 336 40.23 -8.10 6.76
CA PRO A 336 40.87 -8.62 7.97
C PRO A 336 40.35 -8.01 9.28
N ASP A 337 39.83 -6.80 9.22
CA ASP A 337 39.22 -6.12 10.37
C ASP A 337 37.72 -6.48 10.58
N GLY A 338 37.17 -7.36 9.74
CA GLY A 338 35.78 -7.78 9.81
C GLY A 338 34.79 -6.79 9.16
N ASP A 339 35.26 -5.91 8.30
CA ASP A 339 34.44 -4.92 7.62
C ASP A 339 34.03 -5.41 6.23
N LEU A 340 32.78 -5.14 5.85
CA LEU A 340 32.24 -5.39 4.51
C LEU A 340 31.40 -4.18 4.09
N THR A 341 31.65 -3.71 2.87
CA THR A 341 30.85 -2.64 2.25
C THR A 341 30.03 -3.24 1.11
N LEU A 342 28.72 -3.05 1.17
CA LEU A 342 27.79 -3.37 0.08
C LEU A 342 27.33 -2.07 -0.56
N SER A 343 27.21 -2.06 -1.87
CA SER A 343 26.78 -0.88 -2.64
C SER A 343 25.62 -1.24 -3.54
N PHE A 344 24.56 -0.49 -3.46
CA PHE A 344 23.35 -0.67 -4.26
C PHE A 344 23.02 0.63 -5.01
N LEU A 345 22.47 0.50 -6.18
CA LEU A 345 21.89 1.59 -6.94
C LEU A 345 20.40 1.29 -7.08
N LEU A 346 19.55 2.10 -6.48
CA LEU A 346 18.11 1.93 -6.52
C LEU A 346 17.49 2.92 -7.51
N GLU A 347 16.80 2.40 -8.50
CA GLU A 347 15.95 3.23 -9.35
C GLU A 347 14.69 3.67 -8.59
N PRO A 348 13.98 4.74 -9.02
CA PRO A 348 12.70 5.10 -8.42
C PRO A 348 11.74 3.92 -8.34
N HIS A 349 11.18 3.71 -7.16
CA HIS A 349 10.25 2.62 -6.82
C HIS A 349 10.82 1.19 -6.86
N GLU A 350 12.13 1.08 -6.84
CA GLU A 350 12.80 -0.18 -6.56
C GLU A 350 12.77 -0.48 -5.05
#